data_dafb38227ea9feec0131d398b2c39f1e
#
_entry.id   dafb38227ea9feec0131d398b2c39f1e
#
_cell.length_a   1.000
_cell.length_b   1.000
_cell.length_c   1.000
_cell.angle_alpha   90.00
_cell.angle_beta   90.00
_cell.angle_gamma   90.00
#
_symmetry.space_group_name_H-M   'P 1'
#
loop_
_entity.id
_entity.type
_entity.pdbx_description
1 polymer ?
#
loop_
_entity_poly.entity_id
_entity_poly.type
_entity_poly.pdbx_seq_one_letter_code
_entity_poly.pdbx_strand_id
1 'polypeptide(L)'
;MVKGYKDWFAAEVYKSYLYCAAKIIRARGGIITAYDGDRVMGVFIGDSKNTAAAKCGLQINWASKSIVAAKIAEKYPKSTFVLKQRVGIDTSKLFVARTGIRGSNDLVWVGNAANNAAKLAALDPRYPTYITADVYN
;
A
#
# COMPACT_ATOMS: atom_id res chain seq x y z
N MET A 1 -7.55 -4.87 -9.95
CA MET A 1 -6.21 -4.73 -10.55
C MET A 1 -6.00 -5.68 -11.75
N VAL A 2 -6.41 -6.93 -11.69
CA VAL A 2 -6.13 -7.95 -12.72
C VAL A 2 -7.39 -8.62 -13.28
N LYS A 3 -8.42 -7.85 -13.52
CA LYS A 3 -9.66 -8.36 -14.16
C LYS A 3 -9.34 -8.95 -15.53
N GLY A 4 -9.91 -10.12 -15.82
CA GLY A 4 -9.75 -10.79 -17.12
C GLY A 4 -8.48 -11.63 -17.27
N TYR A 5 -7.64 -11.71 -16.24
CA TYR A 5 -6.43 -12.53 -16.23
C TYR A 5 -6.64 -13.78 -15.40
N LYS A 6 -5.81 -14.80 -15.65
CA LYS A 6 -5.88 -16.06 -14.90
C LYS A 6 -5.53 -15.85 -13.43
N ASP A 7 -6.12 -16.65 -12.54
CA ASP A 7 -5.96 -16.50 -11.10
C ASP A 7 -4.50 -16.59 -10.64
N TRP A 8 -3.71 -17.51 -11.23
CA TRP A 8 -2.30 -17.62 -10.88
C TRP A 8 -1.48 -16.40 -11.28
N PHE A 9 -1.85 -15.74 -12.41
CA PHE A 9 -1.21 -14.50 -12.82
C PHE A 9 -1.57 -13.37 -11.86
N ALA A 10 -2.84 -13.25 -11.48
CA ALA A 10 -3.29 -12.27 -10.50
C ALA A 10 -2.56 -12.43 -9.16
N ALA A 11 -2.47 -13.67 -8.68
CA ALA A 11 -1.78 -13.97 -7.43
C ALA A 11 -0.30 -13.58 -7.48
N GLU A 12 0.37 -13.82 -8.61
CA GLU A 12 1.77 -13.45 -8.78
C GLU A 12 1.98 -11.93 -8.81
N VAL A 13 1.10 -11.20 -9.51
CA VAL A 13 1.15 -9.74 -9.54
C VAL A 13 0.94 -9.16 -8.13
N TYR A 14 -0.07 -9.62 -7.41
CA TYR A 14 -0.35 -9.16 -6.05
C TYR A 14 0.82 -9.46 -5.12
N LYS A 15 1.34 -10.67 -5.16
CA LYS A 15 2.47 -11.07 -4.32
C LYS A 15 3.69 -10.19 -4.58
N SER A 16 4.02 -9.96 -5.85
CA SER A 16 5.18 -9.14 -6.22
C SER A 16 5.02 -7.70 -5.78
N TYR A 17 3.84 -7.12 -6.03
CA TYR A 17 3.54 -5.75 -5.65
C TYR A 17 3.55 -5.57 -4.13
N LEU A 18 2.83 -6.42 -3.40
CA LEU A 18 2.71 -6.32 -1.95
C LEU A 18 4.06 -6.55 -1.25
N TYR A 19 4.85 -7.48 -1.75
CA TYR A 19 6.20 -7.70 -1.23
C TYR A 19 7.07 -6.46 -1.38
N CYS A 20 7.05 -5.85 -2.56
CA CYS A 20 7.83 -4.64 -2.84
C CYS A 20 7.36 -3.46 -1.99
N ALA A 21 6.05 -3.24 -1.92
CA ALA A 21 5.47 -2.16 -1.13
C ALA A 21 5.77 -2.33 0.37
N ALA A 22 5.62 -3.53 0.91
CA ALA A 22 5.91 -3.82 2.30
C ALA A 22 7.39 -3.56 2.64
N LYS A 23 8.27 -3.96 1.77
CA LYS A 23 9.72 -3.74 1.94
C LYS A 23 10.05 -2.24 1.99
N ILE A 24 9.44 -1.46 1.13
CA ILE A 24 9.63 0.01 1.10
C ILE A 24 9.06 0.65 2.37
N ILE A 25 7.86 0.25 2.79
CA ILE A 25 7.24 0.76 4.02
C ILE A 25 8.17 0.54 5.22
N ARG A 26 8.69 -0.67 5.37
CA ARG A 26 9.62 -1.01 6.46
C ARG A 26 10.92 -0.24 6.37
N ALA A 27 11.47 -0.09 5.18
CA ALA A 27 12.71 0.66 4.95
C ALA A 27 12.57 2.15 5.30
N ARG A 28 11.36 2.69 5.19
CA ARG A 28 11.05 4.08 5.56
C ARG A 28 10.62 4.24 7.03
N GLY A 29 10.69 3.18 7.81
CA GLY A 29 10.35 3.21 9.22
C GLY A 29 8.88 2.95 9.54
N GLY A 30 8.09 2.56 8.56
CA GLY A 30 6.69 2.21 8.75
C GLY A 30 6.51 0.82 9.34
N ILE A 31 5.35 0.62 9.95
CA ILE A 31 4.93 -0.66 10.54
C ILE A 31 3.81 -1.22 9.67
N ILE A 32 3.97 -2.45 9.21
CA ILE A 32 2.89 -3.13 8.47
C ILE A 32 1.85 -3.58 9.47
N THR A 33 0.61 -3.16 9.26
CA THR A 33 -0.49 -3.43 10.19
C THR A 33 -1.55 -4.37 9.63
N ALA A 34 -1.70 -4.42 8.31
CA ALA A 34 -2.71 -5.27 7.69
C ALA A 34 -2.40 -5.54 6.22
N TYR A 35 -2.82 -6.71 5.77
CA TYR A 35 -2.94 -7.04 4.35
C TYR A 35 -4.41 -7.36 4.07
N ASP A 36 -4.95 -6.84 2.97
CA ASP A 36 -6.32 -7.09 2.56
C ASP A 36 -6.36 -7.21 1.03
N GLY A 37 -6.40 -8.45 0.55
CA GLY A 37 -6.39 -8.74 -0.88
C GLY A 37 -5.14 -8.17 -1.56
N ASP A 38 -5.35 -7.18 -2.40
CA ASP A 38 -4.29 -6.49 -3.13
C ASP A 38 -3.83 -5.19 -2.44
N ARG A 39 -4.16 -5.02 -1.17
CA ARG A 39 -3.79 -3.83 -0.39
C ARG A 39 -2.91 -4.18 0.80
N VAL A 40 -2.03 -3.26 1.13
CA VAL A 40 -1.23 -3.31 2.36
C VAL A 40 -1.38 -1.96 3.07
N MET A 41 -1.50 -2.00 4.38
CA MET A 41 -1.57 -0.81 5.23
C MET A 41 -0.29 -0.70 6.05
N GLY A 42 0.33 0.47 5.99
CA GLY A 42 1.47 0.82 6.82
C GLY A 42 1.13 2.02 7.70
N VAL A 43 1.71 2.05 8.88
CA VAL A 43 1.55 3.15 9.83
C VAL A 43 2.92 3.76 10.13
N PHE A 44 2.99 5.07 10.08
CA PHE A 44 4.18 5.85 10.40
C PHE A 44 3.91 6.68 11.66
N ILE A 45 4.88 6.69 12.57
CA ILE A 45 4.77 7.37 13.87
C ILE A 45 6.00 8.26 14.04
N GLY A 46 5.86 9.33 14.82
CA GLY A 46 6.96 10.22 15.15
C GLY A 46 6.89 11.57 14.43
N ASP A 47 7.90 12.39 14.66
CA ASP A 47 7.88 13.79 14.22
C ASP A 47 7.92 13.98 12.71
N SER A 48 8.56 13.06 11.99
CA SER A 48 8.68 13.11 10.53
C SER A 48 7.73 12.15 9.81
N LYS A 49 6.65 11.73 10.47
CA LYS A 49 5.74 10.69 9.93
C LYS A 49 5.13 11.06 8.58
N ASN A 50 4.69 12.31 8.42
CA ASN A 50 4.05 12.74 7.18
C ASN A 50 5.03 12.75 6.00
N THR A 51 6.24 13.24 6.23
CA THR A 51 7.31 13.23 5.23
C THR A 51 7.71 11.81 4.87
N ALA A 52 7.88 10.94 5.86
CA ALA A 52 8.24 9.54 5.63
C ALA A 52 7.16 8.81 4.82
N ALA A 53 5.90 9.00 5.16
CA ALA A 53 4.78 8.39 4.45
C ALA A 53 4.69 8.91 3.00
N ALA A 54 4.85 10.20 2.78
CA ALA A 54 4.82 10.79 1.44
C ALA A 54 5.97 10.25 0.56
N LYS A 55 7.18 10.23 1.08
CA LYS A 55 8.34 9.66 0.38
C LYS A 55 8.14 8.17 0.09
N CYS A 56 7.55 7.45 1.03
CA CYS A 56 7.21 6.04 0.84
C CYS A 56 6.25 5.86 -0.35
N GLY A 57 5.18 6.66 -0.42
CA GLY A 57 4.23 6.61 -1.54
C GLY A 57 4.88 6.86 -2.89
N LEU A 58 5.75 7.85 -2.97
CA LEU A 58 6.49 8.17 -4.20
C LEU A 58 7.44 7.02 -4.57
N GLN A 59 8.11 6.44 -3.61
CA GLN A 59 9.02 5.31 -3.85
C GLN A 59 8.28 4.06 -4.29
N ILE A 60 7.12 3.78 -3.72
CA ILE A 60 6.26 2.67 -4.14
C ILE A 60 5.84 2.85 -5.60
N ASN A 61 5.44 4.05 -6.00
CA ASN A 61 5.10 4.34 -7.38
C ASN A 61 6.27 4.09 -8.33
N TRP A 62 7.44 4.60 -7.98
CA TRP A 62 8.66 4.37 -8.77
C TRP A 62 8.99 2.88 -8.89
N ALA A 63 8.99 2.16 -7.78
CA ALA A 63 9.32 0.74 -7.75
C ALA A 63 8.30 -0.10 -8.51
N SER A 64 7.01 0.25 -8.45
CA SER A 64 5.96 -0.43 -9.20
C SER A 64 6.19 -0.34 -10.70
N LYS A 65 6.60 0.82 -11.20
CA LYS A 65 6.87 1.04 -12.62
C LYS A 65 8.22 0.47 -13.04
N SER A 66 9.26 0.69 -12.26
CA SER A 66 10.65 0.42 -12.66
C SER A 66 11.11 -0.99 -12.29
N ILE A 67 10.52 -1.60 -11.26
CA ILE A 67 10.93 -2.92 -10.79
C ILE A 67 9.83 -3.95 -11.05
N VAL A 68 8.65 -3.77 -10.45
CA VAL A 68 7.60 -4.80 -10.50
C VAL A 68 7.03 -4.97 -11.90
N ALA A 69 6.64 -3.88 -12.54
CA ALA A 69 6.10 -3.94 -13.91
C ALA A 69 7.14 -4.46 -14.91
N ALA A 70 8.40 -4.05 -14.76
CA ALA A 70 9.47 -4.52 -15.62
C ALA A 70 9.72 -6.02 -15.49
N LYS A 71 9.69 -6.55 -14.26
CA LYS A 71 9.85 -7.99 -14.03
C LYS A 71 8.67 -8.81 -14.54
N ILE A 72 7.46 -8.30 -14.40
CA ILE A 72 6.27 -8.94 -14.97
C ILE A 72 6.36 -8.97 -16.48
N ALA A 73 6.76 -7.89 -17.13
CA ALA A 73 6.93 -7.82 -18.57
C ALA A 73 8.02 -8.77 -19.07
N GLU A 74 9.11 -8.92 -18.33
CA GLU A 74 10.19 -9.85 -18.63
C GLU A 74 9.71 -11.31 -18.57
N LYS A 75 8.96 -11.67 -17.54
CA LYS A 75 8.45 -13.02 -17.34
C LYS A 75 7.30 -13.37 -18.28
N TYR A 76 6.47 -12.38 -18.63
CA TYR A 76 5.30 -12.55 -19.48
C TYR A 76 5.32 -11.56 -20.65
N PRO A 77 6.26 -11.71 -21.61
CA PRO A 77 6.46 -10.71 -22.65
C PRO A 77 5.28 -10.54 -23.62
N LYS A 78 4.37 -11.53 -23.68
CA LYS A 78 3.17 -11.47 -24.52
C LYS A 78 1.96 -10.88 -23.81
N SER A 79 2.08 -10.59 -22.50
CA SER A 79 0.98 -10.01 -21.76
C SER A 79 0.80 -8.54 -22.07
N THR A 80 -0.44 -8.10 -22.22
CA THR A 80 -0.82 -6.69 -22.37
C THR A 80 -1.15 -6.04 -21.03
N PHE A 81 -0.94 -6.75 -19.92
CA PHE A 81 -1.23 -6.25 -18.60
C PHE A 81 -0.39 -5.01 -18.25
N VAL A 82 -1.06 -3.99 -17.69
CA VAL A 82 -0.42 -2.78 -17.18
C VAL A 82 -0.67 -2.68 -15.69
N LEU A 83 0.40 -2.70 -14.92
CA LEU A 83 0.30 -2.55 -13.47
C LEU A 83 -0.01 -1.10 -13.12
N LYS A 84 -1.14 -0.88 -12.45
CA LYS A 84 -1.52 0.42 -11.89
C LYS A 84 -1.68 0.25 -10.38
N GLN A 85 -0.94 1.03 -9.62
CA GLN A 85 -1.03 1.04 -8.18
C GLN A 85 -1.50 2.40 -7.69
N ARG A 86 -2.06 2.42 -6.47
CA ARG A 86 -2.51 3.65 -5.83
C ARG A 86 -2.14 3.64 -4.37
N VAL A 87 -1.77 4.80 -3.87
CA VAL A 87 -1.43 5.00 -2.47
C VAL A 87 -2.28 6.13 -1.94
N GLY A 88 -2.94 5.90 -0.82
CA GLY A 88 -3.67 6.92 -0.07
C GLY A 88 -2.99 7.15 1.28
N ILE A 89 -2.81 8.40 1.66
CA ILE A 89 -2.13 8.78 2.89
C ILE A 89 -2.96 9.82 3.64
N ASP A 90 -3.21 9.55 4.91
CA ASP A 90 -3.83 10.52 5.81
C ASP A 90 -3.17 10.46 7.18
N THR A 91 -3.37 11.48 7.99
CA THR A 91 -2.82 11.59 9.33
C THR A 91 -3.92 11.95 10.33
N SER A 92 -3.93 11.26 11.46
CA SER A 92 -4.81 11.57 12.59
C SER A 92 -4.32 10.83 13.83
N LYS A 93 -4.99 11.04 14.95
CA LYS A 93 -4.86 10.13 16.09
C LYS A 93 -5.45 8.78 15.72
N LEU A 94 -4.71 7.73 16.00
CA LEU A 94 -5.15 6.35 15.81
C LEU A 94 -5.18 5.65 17.16
N PHE A 95 -6.20 4.83 17.36
CA PHE A 95 -6.29 3.95 18.52
C PHE A 95 -5.91 2.54 18.10
N VAL A 96 -5.13 1.88 18.94
CA VAL A 96 -4.74 0.49 18.73
C VAL A 96 -5.53 -0.38 19.70
N ALA A 97 -6.31 -1.28 19.19
CA ALA A 97 -7.08 -2.23 19.98
C ALA A 97 -6.56 -3.64 19.70
N ARG A 98 -6.43 -4.42 20.77
CA ARG A 98 -6.11 -5.84 20.66
C ARG A 98 -7.41 -6.62 20.53
N THR A 99 -7.56 -7.38 19.46
CA THR A 99 -8.74 -8.20 19.20
C THR A 99 -8.33 -9.66 19.08
N GLY A 100 -9.29 -10.57 19.23
CA GLY A 100 -9.07 -11.99 19.11
C GLY A 100 -9.13 -12.73 20.42
N ILE A 101 -8.91 -14.04 20.36
CA ILE A 101 -8.87 -14.90 21.53
C ILE A 101 -7.45 -15.09 22.02
N ARG A 102 -7.33 -15.56 23.26
CA ARG A 102 -6.03 -15.80 23.91
C ARG A 102 -5.13 -16.66 23.03
N GLY A 103 -3.95 -16.15 22.68
CA GLY A 103 -2.98 -16.81 21.82
C GLY A 103 -3.10 -16.47 20.33
N SER A 104 -4.16 -15.76 19.91
CA SER A 104 -4.39 -15.35 18.51
C SER A 104 -4.81 -13.90 18.42
N ASN A 105 -4.16 -13.03 19.20
CA ASN A 105 -4.50 -11.61 19.25
C ASN A 105 -3.91 -10.86 18.06
N ASP A 106 -4.72 -10.04 17.40
CA ASP A 106 -4.31 -9.07 16.40
C ASP A 106 -4.47 -7.65 16.93
N LEU A 107 -3.62 -6.75 16.44
CA LEU A 107 -3.76 -5.32 16.69
C LEU A 107 -4.60 -4.71 15.58
N VAL A 108 -5.66 -4.01 15.98
CA VAL A 108 -6.51 -3.26 15.06
C VAL A 108 -6.27 -1.78 15.26
N TRP A 109 -5.95 -1.11 14.17
CA TRP A 109 -5.70 0.32 14.14
C TRP A 109 -6.96 1.05 13.73
N VAL A 110 -7.53 1.84 14.63
CA VAL A 110 -8.82 2.49 14.44
C VAL A 110 -8.64 4.01 14.47
N GLY A 111 -9.21 4.67 13.47
CA GLY A 111 -9.20 6.12 13.40
C GLY A 111 -9.50 6.63 12.00
N ASN A 112 -9.74 7.93 11.89
CA ASN A 112 -10.12 8.56 10.63
C ASN A 112 -9.06 8.41 9.55
N ALA A 113 -7.76 8.47 9.92
CA ALA A 113 -6.68 8.35 8.95
C ALA A 113 -6.69 7.01 8.24
N ALA A 114 -6.94 5.91 8.95
CA ALA A 114 -6.98 4.58 8.33
C ALA A 114 -8.11 4.49 7.29
N ASN A 115 -9.30 4.97 7.65
CA ASN A 115 -10.45 4.96 6.75
C ASN A 115 -10.26 5.89 5.55
N ASN A 116 -9.76 7.09 5.78
CA ASN A 116 -9.53 8.08 4.71
C ASN A 116 -8.43 7.61 3.76
N ALA A 117 -7.34 7.06 4.26
CA ALA A 117 -6.27 6.51 3.43
C ALA A 117 -6.80 5.40 2.50
N ALA A 118 -7.64 4.50 3.01
CA ALA A 118 -8.27 3.46 2.21
C ALA A 118 -9.17 4.06 1.11
N LYS A 119 -9.96 5.08 1.44
CA LYS A 119 -10.81 5.78 0.46
C LYS A 119 -9.98 6.49 -0.61
N LEU A 120 -8.90 7.15 -0.22
CA LEU A 120 -7.99 7.82 -1.17
C LEU A 120 -7.34 6.81 -2.12
N ALA A 121 -6.95 5.65 -1.62
CA ALA A 121 -6.38 4.59 -2.45
C ALA A 121 -7.38 4.00 -3.44
N ALA A 122 -8.67 4.22 -3.25
CA ALA A 122 -9.73 3.78 -4.15
C ALA A 122 -10.18 4.85 -5.16
N LEU A 123 -9.57 6.04 -5.14
CA LEU A 123 -9.92 7.13 -6.06
C LEU A 123 -9.44 6.87 -7.48
N ASP A 124 -9.72 7.82 -8.36
CA ASP A 124 -9.39 7.79 -9.80
C ASP A 124 -7.92 7.36 -10.01
N PRO A 125 -7.65 6.34 -10.85
CA PRO A 125 -6.30 5.87 -11.11
C PRO A 125 -5.40 6.87 -11.86
N ARG A 126 -5.91 8.06 -12.19
CA ARG A 126 -5.16 9.11 -12.86
C ARG A 126 -3.91 9.51 -12.10
N TYR A 127 -3.97 9.49 -10.77
CA TYR A 127 -2.85 9.81 -9.91
C TYR A 127 -2.46 8.60 -9.06
N PRO A 128 -1.16 8.28 -8.98
CA PRO A 128 -0.71 7.12 -8.20
C PRO A 128 -0.71 7.33 -6.70
N THR A 129 -0.68 8.58 -6.22
CA THR A 129 -0.62 8.90 -4.80
C THR A 129 -1.53 10.06 -4.49
N TYR A 130 -2.37 9.88 -3.47
CA TYR A 130 -3.25 10.91 -2.93
C TYR A 130 -2.91 11.14 -1.46
N ILE A 131 -2.86 12.40 -1.08
CA ILE A 131 -2.66 12.79 0.32
C ILE A 131 -3.74 13.78 0.72
N THR A 132 -4.05 13.83 2.02
CA THR A 132 -4.92 14.87 2.55
C THR A 132 -4.14 16.16 2.80
N ALA A 133 -4.87 17.26 2.97
CA ALA A 133 -4.27 18.55 3.33
C ALA A 133 -3.49 18.46 4.65
N ASP A 134 -3.97 17.65 5.60
CA ASP A 134 -3.31 17.47 6.89
C ASP A 134 -1.92 16.84 6.75
N VAL A 135 -1.75 15.92 5.79
CA VAL A 135 -0.44 15.34 5.49
C VAL A 135 0.49 16.36 4.84
N TYR A 136 -0.05 17.20 3.96
CA TYR A 136 0.72 18.23 3.25
C TYR A 136 1.21 19.32 4.19
N ASN A 137 0.37 19.75 5.09
CA ASN A 137 0.72 20.74 6.10
C ASN A 137 1.56 20.12 7.22
#